data_75de99bc331a32c6c83567510e54f8ae
#
_entry.id   75de99bc331a32c6c83567510e54f8ae
#
_cell.length_a   1.000
_cell.length_b   1.000
_cell.length_c   1.000
_cell.angle_alpha   90.00
_cell.angle_beta   90.00
_cell.angle_gamma   90.00
#
_symmetry.space_group_name_H-M   'P 1'
#
loop_
_entity.id
_entity.type
_entity.pdbx_description
1 polymer ?
#
loop_
_entity_poly.entity_id
_entity_poly.type
_entity_poly.pdbx_seq_one_letter_code
_entity_poly.pdbx_strand_id
1 'polypeptide(L)'
;AKERIKTMIKKGMDNKNKVLDGLVSKAESRIKEIELNLNPPLYPDSNAQYFAEFEVDLDKISEPMIADPDVENNDISKRYTHDTIRELSYYKGTKNVDLGFVGSCMVHKGDLKILAQMLRNLEEISGKIQFNAPLIVAAPTYNIIEELKSEGDWEVLQKYSGFEFNDSNPKNSARVDYKNMMYLERPGCNLCMGNQEKAGKGDTVMSTSTRLFKGRVVADSDKKKGESLLASTPVVVLSSILGRIPSIEEYNKAIIGINLTKFSPTLDKMYS
;
A
#
# COMPACT_ATOMS: atom_id res chain seq x y z
N ALA A 1 16.05 -10.79 -2.02
CA ALA A 1 16.33 -11.00 -3.47
C ALA A 1 17.06 -12.33 -3.68
N LYS A 2 18.24 -12.53 -3.07
CA LYS A 2 19.12 -13.70 -3.25
C LYS A 2 18.42 -15.05 -2.97
N GLU A 3 17.72 -15.18 -1.85
CA GLU A 3 17.00 -16.40 -1.49
C GLU A 3 15.83 -16.70 -2.45
N ARG A 4 15.14 -15.66 -2.90
CA ARG A 4 14.04 -15.79 -3.87
C ARG A 4 14.55 -16.27 -5.23
N ILE A 5 15.69 -15.73 -5.69
CA ILE A 5 16.34 -16.19 -6.92
C ILE A 5 16.77 -17.65 -6.79
N LYS A 6 17.36 -18.06 -5.68
CA LYS A 6 17.73 -19.46 -5.41
C LYS A 6 16.53 -20.42 -5.46
N THR A 7 15.38 -19.98 -4.90
CA THR A 7 14.14 -20.78 -4.95
C THR A 7 13.61 -20.92 -6.38
N MET A 8 13.68 -19.85 -7.19
CA MET A 8 13.28 -19.90 -8.60
C MET A 8 14.21 -20.82 -9.41
N ILE A 9 15.52 -20.75 -9.16
CA ILE A 9 16.52 -21.63 -9.79
C ILE A 9 16.19 -23.08 -9.48
N LYS A 10 15.96 -23.43 -8.21
CA LYS A 10 15.62 -24.81 -7.79
C LYS A 10 14.36 -25.31 -8.49
N LYS A 11 13.30 -24.51 -8.55
CA LYS A 11 12.07 -24.86 -9.29
C LYS A 11 12.29 -25.03 -10.80
N GLY A 12 13.18 -24.21 -11.40
CA GLY A 12 13.54 -24.34 -12.82
C GLY A 12 14.31 -25.63 -13.11
N MET A 13 15.24 -26.02 -12.25
CA MET A 13 16.03 -27.25 -12.38
C MET A 13 15.15 -28.51 -12.29
N ASP A 14 14.15 -28.52 -11.40
CA ASP A 14 13.25 -29.65 -11.22
C ASP A 14 12.35 -29.92 -12.45
N ASN A 15 12.07 -28.92 -13.28
CA ASN A 15 11.13 -29.01 -14.40
C ASN A 15 11.74 -29.31 -15.76
N LYS A 16 13.07 -29.41 -15.92
CA LYS A 16 13.82 -29.74 -17.16
C LYS A 16 13.32 -29.00 -18.41
N ASN A 17 12.88 -27.76 -18.28
CA ASN A 17 12.36 -26.98 -19.40
C ASN A 17 13.44 -26.03 -19.94
N LYS A 18 13.80 -26.15 -21.24
CA LYS A 18 14.87 -25.36 -21.89
C LYS A 18 14.71 -23.84 -21.75
N VAL A 19 13.49 -23.34 -21.66
CA VAL A 19 13.23 -21.89 -21.42
C VAL A 19 13.61 -21.51 -20.01
N LEU A 20 13.33 -22.38 -19.04
CA LEU A 20 13.69 -22.18 -17.65
C LEU A 20 15.20 -22.31 -17.43
N ASP A 21 15.89 -23.17 -18.16
CA ASP A 21 17.36 -23.30 -18.10
C ASP A 21 18.06 -21.99 -18.49
N GLY A 22 17.56 -21.31 -19.52
CA GLY A 22 18.07 -20.00 -19.92
C GLY A 22 17.84 -18.91 -18.86
N LEU A 23 16.68 -18.95 -18.17
CA LEU A 23 16.38 -18.03 -17.07
C LEU A 23 17.21 -18.35 -15.82
N VAL A 24 17.42 -19.64 -15.54
CA VAL A 24 18.27 -20.12 -14.43
C VAL A 24 19.70 -19.63 -14.62
N SER A 25 20.30 -19.85 -15.82
CA SER A 25 21.66 -19.39 -16.12
C SER A 25 21.84 -17.88 -15.96
N LYS A 26 20.88 -17.07 -16.43
CA LYS A 26 20.89 -15.61 -16.21
C LYS A 26 20.79 -15.24 -14.73
N ALA A 27 19.96 -15.95 -13.97
CA ALA A 27 19.81 -15.71 -12.55
C ALA A 27 21.08 -16.06 -11.77
N GLU A 28 21.76 -17.16 -12.13
CA GLU A 28 23.04 -17.56 -11.54
C GLU A 28 24.15 -16.56 -11.84
N SER A 29 24.24 -16.08 -13.10
CA SER A 29 25.19 -15.03 -13.47
C SER A 29 24.95 -13.75 -12.64
N ARG A 30 23.69 -13.37 -12.44
CA ARG A 30 23.35 -12.19 -11.64
C ARG A 30 23.66 -12.37 -10.15
N ILE A 31 23.43 -13.55 -9.60
CA ILE A 31 23.86 -13.87 -8.23
C ILE A 31 25.37 -13.71 -8.08
N LYS A 32 26.13 -14.26 -9.04
CA LYS A 32 27.60 -14.17 -9.02
C LYS A 32 28.09 -12.72 -9.10
N GLU A 33 27.48 -11.89 -9.95
CA GLU A 33 27.78 -10.46 -10.02
C GLU A 33 27.56 -9.77 -8.66
N ILE A 34 26.42 -10.05 -8.01
CA ILE A 34 26.08 -9.48 -6.68
C ILE A 34 27.06 -9.98 -5.62
N GLU A 35 27.40 -11.27 -5.62
CA GLU A 35 28.35 -11.86 -4.65
C GLU A 35 29.77 -11.31 -4.79
N LEU A 36 30.19 -11.04 -6.01
CA LEU A 36 31.51 -10.46 -6.31
C LEU A 36 31.52 -8.93 -6.20
N ASN A 37 30.37 -8.32 -5.90
CA ASN A 37 30.20 -6.86 -5.85
C ASN A 37 30.72 -6.15 -7.12
N LEU A 38 30.54 -6.79 -8.28
CA LEU A 38 31.00 -6.27 -9.58
C LEU A 38 30.22 -5.05 -10.04
N ASN A 39 29.01 -4.88 -9.51
CA ASN A 39 28.15 -3.72 -9.71
C ASN A 39 27.82 -3.12 -8.34
N PRO A 40 28.71 -2.31 -7.76
CA PRO A 40 28.41 -1.63 -6.50
C PRO A 40 27.18 -0.73 -6.66
N PRO A 41 26.50 -0.36 -5.57
CA PRO A 41 25.42 0.61 -5.63
C PRO A 41 25.84 1.86 -6.39
N LEU A 42 24.98 2.35 -7.28
CA LEU A 42 25.21 3.60 -7.97
C LEU A 42 25.01 4.75 -6.97
N TYR A 43 26.08 5.47 -6.72
CA TYR A 43 26.04 6.72 -5.96
C TYR A 43 26.14 7.89 -6.93
N PRO A 44 25.55 9.04 -6.59
CA PRO A 44 25.80 10.26 -7.33
C PRO A 44 27.30 10.60 -7.33
N ASP A 45 27.77 11.24 -8.39
CA ASP A 45 29.15 11.73 -8.42
C ASP A 45 29.40 12.70 -7.28
N SER A 46 30.60 12.69 -6.72
CA SER A 46 30.96 13.55 -5.59
C SER A 46 30.84 15.06 -5.86
N ASN A 47 30.81 15.43 -7.13
CA ASN A 47 30.63 16.80 -7.62
C ASN A 47 29.28 17.03 -8.32
N ALA A 48 28.31 16.12 -8.15
CA ALA A 48 26.98 16.27 -8.70
C ALA A 48 26.35 17.59 -8.22
N GLN A 49 25.79 18.35 -9.17
CA GLN A 49 25.08 19.58 -8.85
C GLN A 49 23.57 19.29 -8.74
N TYR A 50 22.99 19.61 -7.61
CA TYR A 50 21.57 19.44 -7.35
C TYR A 50 20.85 20.78 -7.52
N PHE A 51 19.64 20.74 -8.06
CA PHE A 51 18.77 21.91 -8.12
C PHE A 51 18.33 22.36 -6.73
N ALA A 52 18.11 21.42 -5.83
CA ALA A 52 17.77 21.67 -4.43
C ALA A 52 18.16 20.46 -3.59
N GLU A 53 18.52 20.70 -2.34
CA GLU A 53 18.77 19.69 -1.32
C GLU A 53 17.80 19.90 -0.17
N PHE A 54 17.22 18.81 0.33
CA PHE A 54 16.28 18.82 1.44
C PHE A 54 16.79 17.88 2.52
N GLU A 55 16.85 18.37 3.74
CA GLU A 55 17.13 17.55 4.91
C GLU A 55 15.82 17.31 5.67
N VAL A 56 15.47 16.04 5.89
CA VAL A 56 14.31 15.63 6.66
C VAL A 56 14.78 14.91 7.91
N ASP A 57 14.62 15.54 9.05
CA ASP A 57 14.91 14.96 10.36
C ASP A 57 13.77 14.02 10.75
N LEU A 58 13.99 12.71 10.58
CA LEU A 58 12.97 11.69 10.86
C LEU A 58 12.62 11.59 12.35
N ASP A 59 13.52 12.00 13.25
CA ASP A 59 13.27 11.98 14.70
C ASP A 59 12.23 13.04 15.13
N LYS A 60 11.99 14.04 14.28
CA LYS A 60 10.96 15.05 14.49
C LYS A 60 9.56 14.64 13.99
N ILE A 61 9.46 13.52 13.26
CA ILE A 61 8.18 13.02 12.80
C ILE A 61 7.56 12.16 13.91
N SER A 62 6.64 12.72 14.67
CA SER A 62 6.04 12.09 15.84
C SER A 62 4.69 11.40 15.57
N GLU A 63 4.09 11.66 14.40
CA GLU A 63 2.80 11.09 14.00
C GLU A 63 2.67 10.92 12.49
N PRO A 64 1.71 10.10 12.00
CA PRO A 64 1.50 9.93 10.57
C PRO A 64 1.12 11.23 9.89
N MET A 65 1.59 11.36 8.65
CA MET A 65 1.24 12.46 7.75
C MET A 65 0.19 12.01 6.75
N ILE A 66 -0.73 12.88 6.41
CA ILE A 66 -1.73 12.71 5.36
C ILE A 66 -1.49 13.80 4.31
N ALA A 67 -1.31 13.39 3.07
CA ALA A 67 -1.13 14.31 1.96
C ALA A 67 -2.40 14.41 1.11
N ASP A 68 -2.73 15.63 0.69
CA ASP A 68 -3.74 15.90 -0.32
C ASP A 68 -3.03 16.25 -1.65
N PRO A 69 -2.84 15.26 -2.55
CA PRO A 69 -2.16 15.48 -3.81
C PRO A 69 -3.05 16.18 -4.85
N ASP A 70 -4.32 16.40 -4.55
CA ASP A 70 -5.33 16.93 -5.46
C ASP A 70 -5.48 18.46 -5.37
N VAL A 71 -4.45 19.13 -4.85
CA VAL A 71 -4.48 20.57 -4.71
C VAL A 71 -4.42 21.25 -6.08
N GLU A 72 -5.47 21.97 -6.41
CA GLU A 72 -5.55 22.85 -7.57
C GLU A 72 -4.58 24.03 -7.43
N ASN A 73 -3.30 23.79 -7.49
CA ASN A 73 -2.35 24.86 -7.44
C ASN A 73 -1.36 24.76 -8.59
N ASN A 74 -1.49 25.66 -9.57
CA ASN A 74 -0.53 25.80 -10.66
C ASN A 74 0.82 26.34 -10.15
N ASP A 75 0.88 26.75 -8.90
CA ASP A 75 2.09 27.21 -8.23
C ASP A 75 2.79 26.01 -7.58
N ILE A 76 3.87 25.56 -8.20
CA ILE A 76 4.69 24.44 -7.72
C ILE A 76 5.19 24.68 -6.28
N SER A 77 5.44 25.94 -5.92
CA SER A 77 5.90 26.30 -4.57
C SER A 77 4.87 26.02 -3.48
N LYS A 78 3.60 25.93 -3.84
CA LYS A 78 2.48 25.64 -2.92
C LYS A 78 2.04 24.18 -2.90
N ARG A 79 2.52 23.34 -3.84
CA ARG A 79 2.12 21.93 -3.90
C ARG A 79 2.63 21.07 -2.73
N TYR A 80 3.66 21.52 -2.05
CA TYR A 80 4.31 20.80 -0.95
C TYR A 80 4.39 21.63 0.32
N THR A 81 3.42 22.52 0.53
CA THR A 81 3.32 23.33 1.75
C THR A 81 2.52 22.61 2.83
N HIS A 82 2.54 23.14 4.05
CA HIS A 82 1.69 22.69 5.17
C HIS A 82 0.20 22.58 4.83
N ASP A 83 -0.27 23.22 3.75
CA ASP A 83 -1.66 23.16 3.32
C ASP A 83 -2.01 21.86 2.58
N THR A 84 -1.01 21.12 2.06
CA THR A 84 -1.20 19.89 1.30
C THR A 84 -0.76 18.63 2.04
N ILE A 85 0.10 18.77 3.05
CA ILE A 85 0.56 17.68 3.92
C ILE A 85 0.29 18.08 5.35
N ARG A 86 -0.48 17.27 6.07
CA ARG A 86 -0.93 17.55 7.43
C ARG A 86 -0.71 16.36 8.34
N GLU A 87 -0.38 16.65 9.56
CA GLU A 87 -0.31 15.67 10.64
C GLU A 87 -1.69 15.06 10.91
N LEU A 88 -1.72 13.82 11.36
CA LEU A 88 -2.96 13.11 11.68
C LEU A 88 -3.81 13.88 12.69
N SER A 89 -3.18 14.46 13.70
CA SER A 89 -3.84 15.27 14.75
C SER A 89 -4.62 16.47 14.22
N TYR A 90 -4.24 17.02 13.06
CA TYR A 90 -4.97 18.11 12.40
C TYR A 90 -6.45 17.76 12.15
N TYR A 91 -6.75 16.53 11.80
CA TYR A 91 -8.10 16.09 11.42
C TYR A 91 -9.00 15.83 12.64
N LYS A 92 -8.44 15.74 13.84
CA LYS A 92 -9.17 15.58 15.12
C LYS A 92 -10.22 14.45 15.14
N GLY A 93 -10.05 13.45 14.30
CA GLY A 93 -11.00 12.35 14.19
C GLY A 93 -12.37 12.73 13.61
N THR A 94 -12.49 13.79 12.82
CA THR A 94 -13.80 14.31 12.39
C THR A 94 -14.08 14.19 10.89
N LYS A 95 -13.03 14.08 10.04
CA LYS A 95 -13.22 14.02 8.59
C LYS A 95 -13.69 12.65 8.14
N ASN A 96 -14.86 12.57 7.52
CA ASN A 96 -15.41 11.33 6.98
C ASN A 96 -14.54 10.78 5.85
N VAL A 97 -14.53 9.45 5.75
CA VAL A 97 -13.90 8.69 4.66
C VAL A 97 -14.94 7.76 4.08
N ASP A 98 -15.16 7.85 2.78
CA ASP A 98 -16.18 7.09 2.07
C ASP A 98 -15.61 5.80 1.46
N LEU A 99 -14.29 5.73 1.22
CA LEU A 99 -13.60 4.58 0.65
C LEU A 99 -12.12 4.54 1.04
N GLY A 100 -11.65 3.39 1.49
CA GLY A 100 -10.22 3.08 1.69
C GLY A 100 -9.65 2.19 0.59
N PHE A 101 -8.39 2.44 0.21
CA PHE A 101 -7.66 1.61 -0.73
C PHE A 101 -6.23 1.34 -0.27
N VAL A 102 -5.92 0.07 -0.05
CA VAL A 102 -4.56 -0.42 0.19
C VAL A 102 -4.15 -1.28 -0.99
N GLY A 103 -3.29 -0.74 -1.86
CA GLY A 103 -2.98 -1.48 -3.07
C GLY A 103 -2.06 -0.76 -4.04
N SER A 104 -2.02 -1.28 -5.26
CA SER A 104 -1.17 -0.88 -6.38
C SER A 104 0.28 -1.39 -6.30
N CYS A 105 1.09 -1.04 -7.31
CA CYS A 105 2.51 -1.40 -7.36
C CYS A 105 3.36 -0.73 -6.25
N MET A 106 2.80 0.23 -5.52
CA MET A 106 3.46 0.94 -4.42
C MET A 106 3.35 0.22 -3.07
N VAL A 107 2.43 -0.74 -2.96
CA VAL A 107 2.26 -1.54 -1.75
C VAL A 107 3.26 -2.69 -1.75
N HIS A 108 3.97 -2.87 -0.66
CA HIS A 108 4.89 -3.98 -0.43
C HIS A 108 4.21 -5.11 0.37
N LYS A 109 4.82 -6.28 0.36
CA LYS A 109 4.39 -7.40 1.22
C LYS A 109 4.28 -6.96 2.69
N GLY A 110 5.23 -6.14 3.16
CA GLY A 110 5.24 -5.60 4.52
C GLY A 110 3.97 -4.83 4.88
N ASP A 111 3.44 -4.03 3.97
CA ASP A 111 2.19 -3.28 4.18
C ASP A 111 0.99 -4.21 4.40
N LEU A 112 0.90 -5.29 3.61
CA LEU A 112 -0.17 -6.28 3.77
C LEU A 112 -0.02 -7.10 5.05
N LYS A 113 1.20 -7.34 5.51
CA LYS A 113 1.48 -7.95 6.82
C LYS A 113 1.08 -7.02 7.97
N ILE A 114 1.37 -5.72 7.85
CA ILE A 114 0.91 -4.71 8.81
C ILE A 114 -0.63 -4.69 8.87
N LEU A 115 -1.30 -4.72 7.72
CA LEU A 115 -2.76 -4.81 7.66
C LEU A 115 -3.26 -6.06 8.41
N ALA A 116 -2.71 -7.24 8.11
CA ALA A 116 -3.10 -8.48 8.78
C ALA A 116 -2.87 -8.41 10.31
N GLN A 117 -1.72 -7.85 10.74
CA GLN A 117 -1.43 -7.70 12.17
C GLN A 117 -2.37 -6.71 12.85
N MET A 118 -2.70 -5.60 12.19
CA MET A 118 -3.70 -4.65 12.70
C MET A 118 -5.06 -5.30 12.93
N LEU A 119 -5.51 -6.12 11.97
CA LEU A 119 -6.79 -6.82 12.10
C LEU A 119 -6.78 -7.79 13.28
N ARG A 120 -5.69 -8.54 13.51
CA ARG A 120 -5.54 -9.39 14.70
C ARG A 120 -5.63 -8.57 15.99
N ASN A 121 -4.85 -7.49 16.09
CA ASN A 121 -4.81 -6.65 17.29
C ASN A 121 -6.16 -5.99 17.58
N LEU A 122 -6.81 -5.47 16.55
CA LEU A 122 -8.12 -4.83 16.70
C LEU A 122 -9.21 -5.82 17.12
N GLU A 123 -9.14 -7.07 16.63
CA GLU A 123 -10.04 -8.13 17.10
C GLU A 123 -9.81 -8.46 18.58
N GLU A 124 -8.55 -8.57 19.02
CA GLU A 124 -8.22 -8.79 20.43
C GLU A 124 -8.73 -7.67 21.34
N ILE A 125 -8.67 -6.41 20.87
CA ILE A 125 -9.12 -5.23 21.63
C ILE A 125 -10.63 -5.08 21.66
N SER A 126 -11.30 -5.32 20.52
CA SER A 126 -12.73 -4.97 20.33
C SER A 126 -13.66 -6.19 20.17
N GLY A 127 -13.11 -7.39 20.06
CA GLY A 127 -13.85 -8.65 19.87
C GLY A 127 -14.43 -8.84 18.46
N LYS A 128 -14.77 -7.77 17.75
CA LYS A 128 -15.31 -7.82 16.39
C LYS A 128 -14.90 -6.58 15.61
N ILE A 129 -14.40 -6.78 14.40
CA ILE A 129 -14.13 -5.68 13.46
C ILE A 129 -15.33 -5.49 12.56
N GLN A 130 -15.79 -4.24 12.46
CA GLN A 130 -16.80 -3.81 11.51
C GLN A 130 -16.25 -2.63 10.71
N PHE A 131 -16.38 -2.70 9.39
CA PHE A 131 -16.03 -1.58 8.52
C PHE A 131 -17.21 -0.62 8.41
N ASN A 132 -16.96 0.66 8.61
CA ASN A 132 -17.94 1.75 8.42
C ASN A 132 -17.75 2.45 7.06
N ALA A 133 -16.65 2.18 6.37
CA ALA A 133 -16.44 2.48 4.96
C ALA A 133 -15.81 1.26 4.27
N PRO A 134 -16.06 1.03 2.97
CA PRO A 134 -15.41 -0.06 2.24
C PRO A 134 -13.90 0.09 2.24
N LEU A 135 -13.20 -1.04 2.34
CA LEU A 135 -11.76 -1.14 2.19
C LEU A 135 -11.41 -2.06 1.03
N ILE A 136 -10.83 -1.52 -0.02
CA ILE A 136 -10.30 -2.32 -1.13
C ILE A 136 -8.85 -2.65 -0.85
N VAL A 137 -8.49 -3.92 -0.96
CA VAL A 137 -7.12 -4.41 -0.80
C VAL A 137 -6.69 -5.13 -2.06
N ALA A 138 -5.59 -4.69 -2.66
CA ALA A 138 -5.04 -5.29 -3.87
C ALA A 138 -3.54 -5.51 -3.74
N ALA A 139 -3.11 -6.76 -3.68
CA ALA A 139 -1.69 -7.09 -3.69
C ALA A 139 -1.03 -6.66 -5.01
N PRO A 140 0.26 -6.32 -5.04
CA PRO A 140 0.95 -5.96 -6.28
C PRO A 140 1.01 -7.10 -7.29
N THR A 141 1.20 -8.33 -6.83
CA THR A 141 1.37 -9.52 -7.65
C THR A 141 0.81 -10.78 -6.98
N TYR A 142 0.50 -11.81 -7.78
CA TYR A 142 0.13 -13.14 -7.28
C TYR A 142 1.22 -13.77 -6.40
N ASN A 143 2.50 -13.54 -6.71
CA ASN A 143 3.59 -14.07 -5.90
C ASN A 143 3.55 -13.58 -4.46
N ILE A 144 3.19 -12.31 -4.25
CA ILE A 144 3.03 -11.76 -2.90
C ILE A 144 1.86 -12.43 -2.17
N ILE A 145 0.76 -12.71 -2.87
CA ILE A 145 -0.36 -13.46 -2.28
C ILE A 145 0.10 -14.86 -1.84
N GLU A 146 0.83 -15.58 -2.68
CA GLU A 146 1.33 -16.92 -2.33
C GLU A 146 2.33 -16.87 -1.16
N GLU A 147 3.16 -15.85 -1.07
CA GLU A 147 4.03 -15.63 0.08
C GLU A 147 3.23 -15.36 1.36
N LEU A 148 2.20 -14.52 1.31
CA LEU A 148 1.32 -14.23 2.45
C LEU A 148 0.53 -15.47 2.88
N LYS A 149 0.05 -16.30 1.94
CA LYS A 149 -0.58 -17.58 2.24
C LYS A 149 0.38 -18.52 2.99
N SER A 150 1.62 -18.62 2.50
CA SER A 150 2.62 -19.49 3.16
C SER A 150 2.99 -19.03 4.58
N GLU A 151 2.71 -17.78 4.92
CA GLU A 151 2.98 -17.18 6.24
C GLU A 151 1.72 -17.06 7.13
N GLY A 152 0.54 -17.43 6.62
CA GLY A 152 -0.73 -17.37 7.34
C GLY A 152 -1.33 -15.97 7.48
N ASP A 153 -0.81 -14.99 6.72
CA ASP A 153 -1.32 -13.62 6.75
C ASP A 153 -2.47 -13.42 5.76
N TRP A 154 -2.49 -14.16 4.64
CA TRP A 154 -3.58 -14.08 3.67
C TRP A 154 -4.90 -14.59 4.25
N GLU A 155 -4.89 -15.67 5.01
CA GLU A 155 -6.04 -16.23 5.69
C GLU A 155 -6.67 -15.25 6.68
N VAL A 156 -5.83 -14.41 7.32
CA VAL A 156 -6.34 -13.33 8.17
C VAL A 156 -7.09 -12.29 7.33
N LEU A 157 -6.54 -11.90 6.18
CA LEU A 157 -7.25 -10.97 5.29
C LEU A 157 -8.56 -11.57 4.79
N GLN A 158 -8.57 -12.85 4.42
CA GLN A 158 -9.77 -13.57 3.99
C GLN A 158 -10.84 -13.61 5.09
N LYS A 159 -10.45 -13.83 6.35
CA LYS A 159 -11.38 -13.87 7.50
C LYS A 159 -12.23 -12.60 7.62
N TYR A 160 -11.66 -11.44 7.31
CA TYR A 160 -12.35 -10.15 7.42
C TYR A 160 -12.87 -9.62 6.10
N SER A 161 -12.60 -10.32 5.00
CA SER A 161 -13.10 -9.96 3.68
C SER A 161 -14.53 -10.44 3.49
N GLY A 162 -15.39 -9.55 3.00
CA GLY A 162 -16.71 -9.91 2.50
C GLY A 162 -16.70 -10.28 1.00
N PHE A 163 -15.57 -10.13 0.34
CA PHE A 163 -15.37 -10.45 -1.07
C PHE A 163 -13.91 -10.79 -1.34
N GLU A 164 -13.68 -11.87 -2.07
CA GLU A 164 -12.39 -12.22 -2.63
C GLU A 164 -12.52 -12.39 -4.14
N PHE A 165 -11.54 -11.90 -4.90
CA PHE A 165 -11.51 -12.08 -6.35
C PHE A 165 -11.44 -13.56 -6.72
N ASN A 166 -12.09 -13.91 -7.85
CA ASN A 166 -12.02 -15.24 -8.41
C ASN A 166 -11.70 -15.14 -9.91
N ASP A 167 -10.60 -15.78 -10.33
CA ASP A 167 -10.18 -15.79 -11.74
C ASP A 167 -11.18 -16.46 -12.68
N SER A 168 -12.04 -17.34 -12.16
CA SER A 168 -13.10 -17.99 -12.93
C SER A 168 -14.28 -17.07 -13.28
N ASN A 169 -14.40 -15.92 -12.61
CA ASN A 169 -15.43 -14.91 -12.86
C ASN A 169 -14.85 -13.50 -12.83
N PRO A 170 -14.07 -13.14 -13.85
CA PRO A 170 -13.48 -11.81 -13.91
C PRO A 170 -14.58 -10.78 -14.16
N LYS A 171 -14.86 -9.92 -13.18
CA LYS A 171 -15.67 -8.72 -13.40
C LYS A 171 -14.86 -7.72 -14.20
N ASN A 172 -15.28 -7.42 -15.41
CA ASN A 172 -14.60 -6.50 -16.32
C ASN A 172 -15.08 -5.05 -16.21
N SER A 173 -16.03 -4.75 -15.31
CA SER A 173 -16.57 -3.39 -15.14
C SER A 173 -16.11 -2.81 -13.80
N ALA A 174 -15.72 -1.55 -13.81
CA ALA A 174 -15.43 -0.79 -12.60
C ALA A 174 -16.64 -0.83 -11.66
N ARG A 175 -16.42 -1.22 -10.41
CA ARG A 175 -17.43 -1.23 -9.36
C ARG A 175 -17.46 0.14 -8.69
N VAL A 176 -18.63 0.68 -8.48
CA VAL A 176 -18.86 1.96 -7.79
C VAL A 176 -19.75 1.83 -6.56
N ASP A 177 -20.44 0.69 -6.42
CA ASP A 177 -21.35 0.43 -5.30
C ASP A 177 -20.71 -0.56 -4.34
N TYR A 178 -19.94 -0.04 -3.38
CA TYR A 178 -19.32 -0.83 -2.34
C TYR A 178 -20.19 -0.86 -1.10
N LYS A 179 -20.27 -2.03 -0.47
CA LYS A 179 -20.81 -2.19 0.89
C LYS A 179 -19.69 -1.94 1.91
N ASN A 180 -20.04 -1.62 3.13
CA ASN A 180 -19.10 -1.41 4.24
C ASN A 180 -18.46 -2.73 4.69
N MET A 181 -17.46 -3.21 3.90
CA MET A 181 -16.71 -4.43 4.14
C MET A 181 -15.32 -4.30 3.50
N MET A 182 -14.45 -5.24 3.77
CA MET A 182 -13.18 -5.38 3.06
C MET A 182 -13.37 -6.21 1.80
N TYR A 183 -12.69 -5.81 0.74
CA TYR A 183 -12.65 -6.46 -0.57
C TYR A 183 -11.21 -6.87 -0.88
N LEU A 184 -10.97 -8.15 -1.09
CA LEU A 184 -9.72 -8.65 -1.65
C LEU A 184 -9.84 -8.70 -3.16
N GLU A 185 -9.26 -7.71 -3.82
CA GLU A 185 -9.35 -7.58 -5.27
C GLU A 185 -8.17 -8.26 -5.98
N ARG A 186 -8.31 -8.46 -7.28
CA ARG A 186 -7.27 -9.04 -8.13
C ARG A 186 -5.96 -8.26 -7.99
N PRO A 187 -4.80 -8.94 -7.95
CA PRO A 187 -3.51 -8.26 -7.93
C PRO A 187 -3.35 -7.28 -9.08
N GLY A 188 -2.78 -6.11 -8.78
CA GLY A 188 -2.51 -5.08 -9.77
C GLY A 188 -2.88 -3.67 -9.31
N CYS A 189 -3.13 -2.79 -10.27
CA CYS A 189 -3.33 -1.36 -10.00
C CYS A 189 -4.74 -1.00 -9.50
N ASN A 190 -5.77 -1.74 -9.90
CA ASN A 190 -7.17 -1.54 -9.48
C ASN A 190 -7.60 -0.06 -9.43
N LEU A 191 -7.99 0.44 -8.25
CA LEU A 191 -8.43 1.82 -8.04
C LEU A 191 -7.37 2.84 -8.48
N CYS A 192 -6.07 2.56 -8.29
CA CYS A 192 -4.98 3.46 -8.69
C CYS A 192 -5.03 3.84 -10.18
N MET A 193 -5.52 2.98 -11.04
CA MET A 193 -5.72 3.27 -12.48
C MET A 193 -7.02 4.00 -12.76
N GLY A 194 -8.00 3.95 -11.85
CA GLY A 194 -9.32 4.55 -12.02
C GLY A 194 -10.16 3.97 -13.16
N ASN A 195 -9.83 2.75 -13.61
CA ASN A 195 -10.52 2.07 -14.71
C ASN A 195 -11.07 0.70 -14.34
N GLN A 196 -10.53 0.04 -13.34
CA GLN A 196 -11.00 -1.26 -12.85
C GLN A 196 -11.97 -1.07 -11.69
N GLU A 197 -11.63 -0.17 -10.78
CA GLU A 197 -12.46 0.22 -9.63
C GLU A 197 -12.52 1.74 -9.55
N LYS A 198 -13.64 2.28 -9.09
CA LYS A 198 -13.88 3.72 -8.93
C LYS A 198 -14.60 4.01 -7.63
N ALA A 199 -14.31 5.17 -7.06
CA ALA A 199 -15.09 5.74 -5.98
C ALA A 199 -16.38 6.40 -6.53
N GLY A 200 -17.37 6.57 -5.67
CA GLY A 200 -18.56 7.35 -5.96
C GLY A 200 -18.22 8.83 -6.21
N LYS A 201 -19.08 9.53 -6.94
CA LYS A 201 -18.89 10.96 -7.18
C LYS A 201 -19.01 11.75 -5.87
N GLY A 202 -18.01 12.57 -5.59
CA GLY A 202 -17.95 13.39 -4.38
C GLY A 202 -17.47 12.64 -3.13
N ASP A 203 -17.01 11.39 -3.26
CA ASP A 203 -16.45 10.64 -2.14
C ASP A 203 -15.13 11.23 -1.65
N THR A 204 -14.81 10.97 -0.40
CA THR A 204 -13.48 11.14 0.18
C THR A 204 -12.79 9.79 0.21
N VAL A 205 -11.75 9.64 -0.61
CA VAL A 205 -10.96 8.40 -0.75
C VAL A 205 -9.67 8.53 0.05
N MET A 206 -9.39 7.56 0.92
CA MET A 206 -8.10 7.42 1.61
C MET A 206 -7.31 6.28 0.96
N SER A 207 -6.07 6.51 0.56
CA SER A 207 -5.32 5.53 -0.22
C SER A 207 -3.82 5.51 0.09
N THR A 208 -3.20 4.35 -0.10
CA THR A 208 -1.73 4.19 -0.14
C THR A 208 -1.14 4.48 -1.52
N SER A 209 -1.97 4.69 -2.54
CA SER A 209 -1.52 4.96 -3.90
C SER A 209 -1.04 6.40 -4.07
N THR A 210 0.10 6.58 -4.73
CA THR A 210 0.66 7.91 -5.02
C THR A 210 0.08 8.56 -6.29
N ARG A 211 -0.84 7.89 -7.00
CA ARG A 211 -1.44 8.39 -8.25
C ARG A 211 -2.85 8.92 -8.03
N LEU A 212 -2.99 9.84 -7.10
CA LEU A 212 -4.27 10.38 -6.64
C LEU A 212 -4.52 11.81 -7.15
N PHE A 213 -4.32 12.07 -8.42
CA PHE A 213 -4.65 13.39 -8.97
C PHE A 213 -6.14 13.51 -9.30
N LYS A 214 -6.63 14.74 -9.34
CA LYS A 214 -8.03 15.11 -9.52
C LYS A 214 -8.71 14.37 -10.69
N GLY A 215 -9.89 13.84 -10.42
CA GLY A 215 -10.72 13.15 -11.41
C GLY A 215 -10.25 11.74 -11.77
N ARG A 216 -9.13 11.25 -11.22
CA ARG A 216 -8.63 9.92 -11.56
C ARG A 216 -9.37 8.82 -10.81
N VAL A 217 -9.38 8.85 -9.49
CA VAL A 217 -10.01 7.83 -8.63
C VAL A 217 -11.41 8.23 -8.22
N VAL A 218 -11.65 9.52 -8.04
CA VAL A 218 -12.92 10.09 -7.65
C VAL A 218 -13.22 11.32 -8.51
N ALA A 219 -14.47 11.48 -8.91
CA ALA A 219 -14.95 12.66 -9.62
C ALA A 219 -15.81 13.52 -8.69
N ASP A 220 -15.90 14.81 -9.01
CA ASP A 220 -16.81 15.72 -8.35
C ASP A 220 -18.27 15.30 -8.60
N SER A 221 -19.13 15.51 -7.61
CA SER A 221 -20.58 15.47 -7.77
C SER A 221 -21.12 16.90 -7.89
N ASP A 222 -22.40 17.04 -8.22
CA ASP A 222 -23.06 18.33 -8.28
C ASP A 222 -23.12 19.05 -6.92
N LYS A 223 -22.95 18.30 -5.82
CA LYS A 223 -23.09 18.79 -4.44
C LYS A 223 -21.79 18.81 -3.65
N LYS A 224 -20.81 17.99 -4.00
CA LYS A 224 -19.58 17.78 -3.21
C LYS A 224 -18.40 17.53 -4.15
N LYS A 225 -17.28 18.16 -3.88
CA LYS A 225 -16.02 17.82 -4.54
C LYS A 225 -15.54 16.45 -4.08
N GLY A 226 -15.08 15.64 -5.04
CA GLY A 226 -14.38 14.39 -4.74
C GLY A 226 -12.98 14.70 -4.20
N GLU A 227 -12.54 13.95 -3.21
CA GLU A 227 -11.25 14.14 -2.55
C GLU A 227 -10.46 12.84 -2.50
N SER A 228 -9.16 12.92 -2.76
CA SER A 228 -8.24 11.78 -2.66
C SER A 228 -7.10 12.11 -1.70
N LEU A 229 -6.96 11.35 -0.63
CA LEU A 229 -5.95 11.56 0.41
C LEU A 229 -4.96 10.40 0.43
N LEU A 230 -3.66 10.74 0.43
CA LEU A 230 -2.58 9.78 0.54
C LEU A 230 -2.19 9.59 2.01
N ALA A 231 -2.17 8.34 2.46
CA ALA A 231 -1.77 8.01 3.81
C ALA A 231 -1.08 6.64 3.88
N SER A 232 -0.44 6.33 5.00
CA SER A 232 0.13 5.01 5.27
C SER A 232 -0.95 3.95 5.45
N THR A 233 -0.60 2.69 5.23
CA THR A 233 -1.51 1.54 5.38
C THR A 233 -2.28 1.55 6.71
N PRO A 234 -1.66 1.76 7.88
CA PRO A 234 -2.41 1.80 9.14
C PRO A 234 -3.49 2.87 9.20
N VAL A 235 -3.21 4.06 8.68
CA VAL A 235 -4.17 5.17 8.66
C VAL A 235 -5.35 4.85 7.73
N VAL A 236 -5.08 4.30 6.53
CA VAL A 236 -6.12 3.92 5.57
C VAL A 236 -7.05 2.85 6.15
N VAL A 237 -6.48 1.80 6.74
CA VAL A 237 -7.24 0.69 7.34
C VAL A 237 -8.12 1.17 8.47
N LEU A 238 -7.55 1.92 9.41
CA LEU A 238 -8.29 2.43 10.56
C LEU A 238 -9.37 3.43 10.13
N SER A 239 -9.10 4.25 9.11
CA SER A 239 -10.10 5.15 8.53
C SER A 239 -11.30 4.40 7.96
N SER A 240 -11.08 3.27 7.29
CA SER A 240 -12.18 2.44 6.74
C SER A 240 -12.98 1.75 7.85
N ILE A 241 -12.32 1.30 8.92
CA ILE A 241 -13.01 0.72 10.08
C ILE A 241 -13.87 1.77 10.77
N LEU A 242 -13.36 2.98 10.97
CA LEU A 242 -14.08 4.06 11.65
C LEU A 242 -15.07 4.83 10.75
N GLY A 243 -14.93 4.76 9.42
CA GLY A 243 -15.65 5.60 8.44
C GLY A 243 -15.19 7.06 8.45
N ARG A 244 -14.06 7.35 9.09
CA ARG A 244 -13.46 8.69 9.22
C ARG A 244 -11.96 8.59 9.49
N ILE A 245 -11.25 9.68 9.29
CA ILE A 245 -9.84 9.77 9.70
C ILE A 245 -9.77 9.58 11.23
N PRO A 246 -8.91 8.70 11.77
CA PRO A 246 -8.77 8.47 13.21
C PRO A 246 -8.21 9.70 13.94
N SER A 247 -8.46 9.79 15.24
CA SER A 247 -7.66 10.63 16.11
C SER A 247 -6.30 10.01 16.38
N ILE A 248 -5.35 10.79 16.89
CA ILE A 248 -4.00 10.27 17.20
C ILE A 248 -4.07 9.22 18.32
N GLU A 249 -4.97 9.36 19.28
CA GLU A 249 -5.17 8.39 20.35
C GLU A 249 -5.72 7.07 19.83
N GLU A 250 -6.69 7.11 18.91
CA GLU A 250 -7.24 5.92 18.25
C GLU A 250 -6.18 5.21 17.41
N TYR A 251 -5.38 5.98 16.67
CA TYR A 251 -4.27 5.47 15.89
C TYR A 251 -3.24 4.77 16.77
N ASN A 252 -2.75 5.44 17.80
CA ASN A 252 -1.76 4.90 18.73
C ASN A 252 -2.27 3.62 19.40
N LYS A 253 -3.53 3.57 19.80
CA LYS A 253 -4.14 2.37 20.37
C LYS A 253 -4.19 1.21 19.39
N ALA A 254 -4.48 1.48 18.12
CA ALA A 254 -4.59 0.45 17.07
C ALA A 254 -3.24 -0.15 16.67
N ILE A 255 -2.14 0.63 16.74
CA ILE A 255 -0.80 0.17 16.38
C ILE A 255 0.00 -0.40 17.55
N ILE A 256 -0.46 -0.26 18.79
CA ILE A 256 0.18 -0.87 19.97
C ILE A 256 0.34 -2.38 19.74
N GLY A 257 1.55 -2.89 19.94
CA GLY A 257 1.86 -4.30 19.76
C GLY A 257 2.16 -4.71 18.31
N ILE A 258 2.00 -3.84 17.33
CA ILE A 258 2.53 -4.09 15.98
C ILE A 258 4.05 -3.96 16.06
N ASN A 259 4.72 -5.11 16.03
CA ASN A 259 6.18 -5.12 16.02
C ASN A 259 6.70 -4.80 14.62
N LEU A 260 6.82 -3.51 14.32
CA LEU A 260 7.34 -3.03 13.04
C LEU A 260 8.77 -3.53 12.77
N THR A 261 9.54 -3.84 13.82
CA THR A 261 10.90 -4.38 13.67
C THR A 261 10.92 -5.80 13.10
N LYS A 262 9.83 -6.56 13.20
CA LYS A 262 9.69 -7.86 12.50
C LYS A 262 9.60 -7.70 10.98
N PHE A 263 9.28 -6.50 10.49
CA PHE A 263 9.23 -6.17 9.07
C PHE A 263 10.54 -5.55 8.58
N SER A 264 11.36 -5.02 9.49
CA SER A 264 12.68 -4.43 9.22
C SER A 264 13.63 -5.40 8.49
N PRO A 265 13.78 -6.69 8.86
CA PRO A 265 14.64 -7.61 8.11
C PRO A 265 14.24 -7.80 6.65
N THR A 266 12.98 -7.52 6.32
CA THR A 266 12.50 -7.55 4.92
C THR A 266 12.92 -6.28 4.20
N LEU A 267 12.90 -5.13 4.87
CA LEU A 267 13.40 -3.86 4.34
C LEU A 267 14.93 -3.90 4.21
N ASP A 268 15.65 -4.35 5.22
CA ASP A 268 17.12 -4.50 5.18
C ASP A 268 17.55 -5.45 4.04
N LYS A 269 16.79 -6.53 3.77
CA LYS A 269 17.04 -7.42 2.64
C LYS A 269 16.64 -6.86 1.27
N MET A 270 15.81 -5.84 1.23
CA MET A 270 15.44 -5.17 -0.02
C MET A 270 16.43 -4.07 -0.40
N TYR A 271 17.14 -3.50 0.58
CA TYR A 271 18.08 -2.39 0.38
C TYR A 271 19.54 -2.77 0.65
N SER A 272 19.83 -3.97 1.16
CA SER A 272 21.16 -4.60 1.23
C SER A 272 21.36 -5.59 0.07
#